data_4d1efa8dc4cc07a08674afb296e5084f
#
_entry.id   4d1efa8dc4cc07a08674afb296e5084f
#
_cell.length_a   1.000
_cell.length_b   1.000
_cell.length_c   1.000
_cell.angle_alpha   90.00
_cell.angle_beta   90.00
_cell.angle_gamma   90.00
#
_symmetry.space_group_name_H-M   'P 1'
#
loop_
_entity.id
_entity.type
_entity.pdbx_description
1 polymer ?
#
loop_
_entity_poly.entity_id
_entity_poly.type
_entity_poly.pdbx_seq_one_letter_code
_entity_poly.pdbx_strand_id
1 'polypeptide(L)'
;MAENLHKNVKRRKRGWVQSSLVLPGFVAVVYGALCGIGAFTFGYGEGAAYLSNDPRACANCHVMQDHFDMWQKSSHHAVATCNDCHLPHDFLGKWITKADNGFFHSLAFTLNNFHEPIQIKPRNRRVTQGACLYCHEDFVHQMLPAEQGGDMLNCVKCHADVGHAGRP
;
A
#
# COMPACT_ATOMS: atom_id res chain seq x y z
N MET A 1 3.59 -38.55 -58.90
CA MET A 1 3.29 -37.10 -58.76
C MET A 1 2.32 -36.82 -57.62
N ALA A 2 1.24 -37.57 -57.47
CA ALA A 2 0.23 -37.40 -56.39
C ALA A 2 0.76 -37.62 -54.96
N GLU A 3 1.65 -38.57 -54.76
CA GLU A 3 2.22 -38.91 -53.44
C GLU A 3 3.08 -37.78 -52.87
N ASN A 4 3.84 -37.10 -53.69
CA ASN A 4 4.64 -35.93 -53.26
C ASN A 4 3.77 -34.72 -52.90
N LEU A 5 2.63 -34.56 -53.55
CA LEU A 5 1.67 -33.51 -53.22
C LEU A 5 1.04 -33.74 -51.84
N HIS A 6 0.69 -35.00 -51.58
CA HIS A 6 0.10 -35.41 -50.27
C HIS A 6 1.08 -35.25 -49.09
N LYS A 7 2.35 -35.57 -49.29
CA LYS A 7 3.42 -35.38 -48.29
C LYS A 7 3.67 -33.88 -48.02
N ASN A 8 3.64 -33.01 -49.02
CA ASN A 8 3.81 -31.57 -48.86
C ASN A 8 2.63 -30.92 -48.15
N VAL A 9 1.39 -31.31 -48.41
CA VAL A 9 0.19 -30.84 -47.72
C VAL A 9 0.21 -31.24 -46.24
N LYS A 10 0.57 -32.46 -45.91
CA LYS A 10 0.73 -32.95 -44.53
C LYS A 10 1.82 -32.19 -43.77
N ARG A 11 2.95 -31.92 -44.42
CA ARG A 11 4.08 -31.19 -43.82
C ARG A 11 3.71 -29.72 -43.54
N ARG A 12 2.98 -29.08 -44.48
CA ARG A 12 2.50 -27.72 -44.32
C ARG A 12 1.46 -27.57 -43.21
N LYS A 13 0.50 -28.49 -43.09
CA LYS A 13 -0.48 -28.53 -42.02
C LYS A 13 0.18 -28.74 -40.64
N ARG A 14 1.20 -29.58 -40.57
CA ARG A 14 1.93 -29.86 -39.33
C ARG A 14 2.74 -28.64 -38.86
N GLY A 15 3.35 -27.88 -39.80
CA GLY A 15 4.05 -26.65 -39.51
C GLY A 15 3.11 -25.56 -39.00
N TRP A 16 1.92 -25.41 -39.59
CA TRP A 16 0.92 -24.42 -39.20
C TRP A 16 0.36 -24.69 -37.79
N VAL A 17 0.04 -25.95 -37.49
CA VAL A 17 -0.45 -26.33 -36.14
C VAL A 17 0.65 -26.13 -35.08
N GLN A 18 1.90 -26.41 -35.43
CA GLN A 18 3.01 -26.24 -34.51
C GLN A 18 3.29 -24.76 -34.22
N SER A 19 3.22 -23.90 -35.23
CA SER A 19 3.37 -22.43 -35.06
C SER A 19 2.20 -21.81 -34.31
N SER A 20 0.98 -22.33 -34.45
CA SER A 20 -0.21 -21.80 -33.75
C SER A 20 -0.23 -22.13 -32.26
N LEU A 21 0.54 -23.13 -31.80
CA LEU A 21 0.63 -23.51 -30.38
C LEU A 21 1.82 -22.89 -29.67
N VAL A 22 2.85 -22.43 -30.37
CA VAL A 22 4.06 -21.85 -29.76
C VAL A 22 3.75 -20.53 -29.06
N LEU A 23 2.99 -19.64 -29.71
CA LEU A 23 2.66 -18.34 -29.13
C LEU A 23 1.79 -18.45 -27.85
N PRO A 24 0.66 -19.18 -27.85
CA PRO A 24 -0.13 -19.32 -26.63
C PRO A 24 0.63 -20.10 -25.55
N GLY A 25 1.47 -21.05 -25.91
CA GLY A 25 2.36 -21.75 -24.95
C GLY A 25 3.36 -20.80 -24.31
N PHE A 26 4.01 -19.94 -25.09
CA PHE A 26 4.91 -18.93 -24.58
C PHE A 26 4.19 -17.91 -23.65
N VAL A 27 3.02 -17.43 -24.08
CA VAL A 27 2.19 -16.51 -23.27
C VAL A 27 1.79 -17.17 -21.94
N ALA A 28 1.39 -18.45 -21.97
CA ALA A 28 1.02 -19.17 -20.75
C ALA A 28 2.21 -19.33 -19.79
N VAL A 29 3.40 -19.60 -20.30
CA VAL A 29 4.61 -19.70 -19.47
C VAL A 29 4.98 -18.36 -18.87
N VAL A 30 4.98 -17.28 -19.66
CA VAL A 30 5.27 -15.93 -19.17
C VAL A 30 4.24 -15.51 -18.12
N TYR A 31 2.96 -15.70 -18.39
CA TYR A 31 1.90 -15.37 -17.44
C TYR A 31 2.02 -16.19 -16.15
N GLY A 32 2.25 -17.49 -16.25
CA GLY A 32 2.47 -18.36 -15.09
C GLY A 32 3.70 -17.95 -14.26
N ALA A 33 4.79 -17.58 -14.92
CA ALA A 33 5.99 -17.08 -14.25
C ALA A 33 5.70 -15.75 -13.51
N LEU A 34 5.01 -14.79 -14.15
CA LEU A 34 4.63 -13.53 -13.52
C LEU A 34 3.71 -13.74 -12.32
N CYS A 35 2.69 -14.58 -12.46
CA CYS A 35 1.80 -14.92 -11.34
C CYS A 35 2.55 -15.62 -10.21
N GLY A 36 3.43 -16.56 -10.53
CA GLY A 36 4.23 -17.30 -9.54
C GLY A 36 5.21 -16.38 -8.78
N ILE A 37 5.94 -15.53 -9.50
CA ILE A 37 6.84 -14.54 -8.90
C ILE A 37 6.04 -13.55 -8.05
N GLY A 38 4.90 -13.05 -8.56
CA GLY A 38 4.03 -12.12 -7.84
C GLY A 38 3.50 -12.73 -6.53
N ALA A 39 2.98 -13.95 -6.59
CA ALA A 39 2.48 -14.66 -5.41
C ALA A 39 3.60 -14.96 -4.39
N PHE A 40 4.76 -15.38 -4.87
CA PHE A 40 5.93 -15.60 -4.02
C PHE A 40 6.38 -14.30 -3.34
N THR A 41 6.54 -13.22 -4.10
CA THR A 41 6.97 -11.91 -3.57
C THR A 41 5.96 -11.37 -2.56
N PHE A 42 4.66 -11.49 -2.85
CA PHE A 42 3.60 -11.07 -1.93
C PHE A 42 3.64 -11.88 -0.62
N GLY A 43 3.80 -13.20 -0.71
CA GLY A 43 3.92 -14.06 0.48
C GLY A 43 5.19 -13.83 1.26
N TYR A 44 6.34 -13.76 0.58
CA TYR A 44 7.65 -13.55 1.21
C TYR A 44 7.78 -12.16 1.86
N GLY A 45 7.23 -11.13 1.22
CA GLY A 45 7.21 -9.75 1.75
C GLY A 45 6.08 -9.49 2.74
N GLU A 46 5.39 -10.54 3.21
CA GLU A 46 4.26 -10.43 4.16
C GLU A 46 3.19 -9.42 3.72
N GLY A 47 2.89 -9.39 2.43
CA GLY A 47 1.91 -8.45 1.84
C GLY A 47 0.54 -8.51 2.50
N ALA A 48 0.14 -9.66 3.06
CA ALA A 48 -1.08 -9.81 3.84
C ALA A 48 -1.09 -8.98 5.15
N ALA A 49 0.06 -8.54 5.64
CA ALA A 49 0.16 -7.67 6.81
C ALA A 49 -0.61 -6.35 6.61
N TYR A 50 -0.66 -5.83 5.37
CA TYR A 50 -1.47 -4.66 5.03
C TYR A 50 -2.98 -4.84 5.25
N LEU A 51 -3.48 -6.07 5.32
CA LEU A 51 -4.89 -6.35 5.63
C LEU A 51 -5.16 -6.29 7.13
N SER A 52 -4.14 -6.42 7.97
CA SER A 52 -4.23 -6.37 9.42
C SER A 52 -4.45 -4.95 9.96
N ASN A 53 -5.00 -4.86 11.17
CA ASN A 53 -5.00 -3.63 11.99
C ASN A 53 -3.98 -3.71 13.13
N ASP A 54 -3.24 -4.81 13.26
CA ASP A 54 -2.21 -4.97 14.28
C ASP A 54 -1.05 -3.98 14.00
N PRO A 55 -0.66 -3.13 14.93
CA PRO A 55 0.47 -2.21 14.77
C PRO A 55 1.79 -2.91 14.41
N ARG A 56 1.99 -4.15 14.86
CA ARG A 56 3.17 -4.96 14.53
C ARG A 56 3.30 -5.22 13.03
N ALA A 57 2.18 -5.30 12.31
CA ALA A 57 2.19 -5.44 10.86
C ALA A 57 2.84 -4.25 10.14
N CYS A 58 2.79 -3.05 10.72
CA CYS A 58 3.49 -1.87 10.18
C CYS A 58 5.00 -1.97 10.44
N ALA A 59 5.41 -2.58 11.56
CA ALA A 59 6.80 -2.76 11.94
C ALA A 59 7.53 -3.92 11.21
N ASN A 60 6.82 -4.70 10.37
CA ASN A 60 7.46 -5.68 9.46
C ASN A 60 8.49 -5.02 8.55
N CYS A 61 8.30 -3.76 8.16
CA CYS A 61 9.33 -2.98 7.53
C CYS A 61 10.24 -2.38 8.62
N HIS A 62 11.50 -2.82 8.65
CA HIS A 62 12.47 -2.41 9.69
C HIS A 62 12.62 -0.88 9.84
N VAL A 63 12.40 -0.14 8.74
CA VAL A 63 12.44 1.33 8.73
C VAL A 63 11.32 1.95 9.59
N MET A 64 10.25 1.21 9.89
CA MET A 64 9.13 1.62 10.73
C MET A 64 9.32 1.28 12.21
N GLN A 65 10.40 0.57 12.57
CA GLN A 65 10.62 0.11 13.95
C GLN A 65 10.70 1.29 14.93
N ASP A 66 11.44 2.34 14.60
CA ASP A 66 11.55 3.53 15.44
C ASP A 66 10.19 4.19 15.69
N HIS A 67 9.34 4.27 14.66
CA HIS A 67 7.97 4.81 14.79
C HIS A 67 7.09 3.94 15.68
N PHE A 68 7.22 2.62 15.57
CA PHE A 68 6.51 1.66 16.41
C PHE A 68 6.94 1.78 17.88
N ASP A 69 8.25 1.85 18.14
CA ASP A 69 8.80 1.97 19.50
C ASP A 69 8.40 3.31 20.17
N MET A 70 8.36 4.39 19.39
CA MET A 70 7.88 5.69 19.85
C MET A 70 6.37 5.67 20.14
N TRP A 71 5.57 5.05 19.25
CA TRP A 71 4.14 4.90 19.46
C TRP A 71 3.83 4.12 20.73
N GLN A 72 4.55 3.05 21.04
CA GLN A 72 4.36 2.28 22.28
C GLN A 72 4.54 3.12 23.55
N LYS A 73 5.29 4.21 23.47
CA LYS A 73 5.54 5.15 24.58
C LYS A 73 4.66 6.39 24.53
N SER A 74 3.83 6.51 23.51
CA SER A 74 3.00 7.69 23.28
C SER A 74 1.76 7.73 24.17
N SER A 75 1.17 8.92 24.30
CA SER A 75 -0.10 9.11 25.02
C SER A 75 -1.28 8.38 24.38
N HIS A 76 -1.22 8.07 23.09
CA HIS A 76 -2.28 7.43 22.33
C HIS A 76 -2.15 5.89 22.24
N HIS A 77 -1.05 5.31 22.74
CA HIS A 77 -0.81 3.86 22.67
C HIS A 77 -1.98 3.00 23.20
N ALA A 78 -2.63 3.43 24.28
CA ALA A 78 -3.69 2.67 24.93
C ALA A 78 -5.06 2.76 24.23
N VAL A 79 -5.24 3.73 23.32
CA VAL A 79 -6.56 4.08 22.76
C VAL A 79 -6.60 4.10 21.24
N ALA A 80 -5.45 4.16 20.58
CA ALA A 80 -5.37 4.24 19.12
C ALA A 80 -4.18 3.46 18.56
N THR A 81 -4.40 2.76 17.46
CA THR A 81 -3.38 2.05 16.69
C THR A 81 -2.87 2.92 15.54
N CYS A 82 -1.84 2.44 14.83
CA CYS A 82 -1.33 3.13 13.64
C CYS A 82 -2.45 3.40 12.61
N ASN A 83 -3.34 2.44 12.41
CA ASN A 83 -4.43 2.55 11.46
C ASN A 83 -5.48 3.60 11.85
N ASP A 84 -5.70 3.82 13.13
CA ASP A 84 -6.69 4.79 13.62
C ASP A 84 -6.27 6.23 13.33
N CYS A 85 -4.96 6.48 13.21
CA CYS A 85 -4.42 7.79 12.84
C CYS A 85 -4.11 7.93 11.34
N HIS A 86 -3.71 6.84 10.68
CA HIS A 86 -3.20 6.90 9.31
C HIS A 86 -4.18 6.44 8.22
N LEU A 87 -5.40 6.01 8.61
CA LEU A 87 -6.45 5.63 7.67
C LEU A 87 -7.75 6.38 7.96
N PRO A 88 -8.56 6.65 6.92
CA PRO A 88 -9.94 7.12 7.13
C PRO A 88 -10.76 6.09 7.91
N HIS A 89 -11.71 6.57 8.69
CA HIS A 89 -12.59 5.71 9.51
C HIS A 89 -13.77 5.14 8.71
N ASP A 90 -14.01 5.63 7.49
CA ASP A 90 -15.00 5.05 6.58
C ASP A 90 -14.45 3.80 5.87
N PHE A 91 -15.33 2.86 5.55
CA PHE A 91 -14.93 1.56 4.99
C PHE A 91 -14.20 1.69 3.64
N LEU A 92 -14.74 2.46 2.71
CA LEU A 92 -14.13 2.60 1.38
C LEU A 92 -12.81 3.36 1.43
N GLY A 93 -12.78 4.49 2.13
CA GLY A 93 -11.57 5.30 2.29
C GLY A 93 -10.44 4.52 2.95
N LYS A 94 -10.76 3.71 3.96
CA LYS A 94 -9.80 2.82 4.62
C LYS A 94 -9.11 1.89 3.62
N TRP A 95 -9.88 1.14 2.82
CA TRP A 95 -9.32 0.16 1.90
C TRP A 95 -8.61 0.79 0.71
N ILE A 96 -9.14 1.88 0.17
CA ILE A 96 -8.47 2.65 -0.88
C ILE A 96 -7.13 3.18 -0.38
N THR A 97 -7.09 3.74 0.84
CA THR A 97 -5.85 4.26 1.42
C THR A 97 -4.85 3.15 1.73
N LYS A 98 -5.30 1.97 2.20
CA LYS A 98 -4.43 0.81 2.37
C LYS A 98 -3.83 0.33 1.04
N ALA A 99 -4.64 0.22 0.00
CA ALA A 99 -4.17 -0.21 -1.32
C ALA A 99 -3.15 0.79 -1.91
N ASP A 100 -3.47 2.08 -1.86
CA ASP A 100 -2.58 3.16 -2.33
C ASP A 100 -1.25 3.16 -1.58
N ASN A 101 -1.29 3.15 -0.25
CA ASN A 101 -0.09 3.14 0.56
C ASN A 101 0.71 1.85 0.37
N GLY A 102 0.04 0.68 0.34
CA GLY A 102 0.69 -0.60 0.12
C GLY A 102 1.45 -0.64 -1.20
N PHE A 103 0.81 -0.20 -2.28
CA PHE A 103 1.44 -0.15 -3.60
C PHE A 103 2.62 0.84 -3.64
N PHE A 104 2.40 2.09 -3.23
CA PHE A 104 3.44 3.12 -3.35
C PHE A 104 4.58 2.95 -2.36
N HIS A 105 4.34 2.41 -1.16
CA HIS A 105 5.42 2.08 -0.23
C HIS A 105 6.29 0.97 -0.81
N SER A 106 5.68 -0.13 -1.28
CA SER A 106 6.43 -1.24 -1.88
C SER A 106 7.22 -0.78 -3.10
N LEU A 107 6.63 0.05 -3.97
CA LEU A 107 7.31 0.60 -5.13
C LEU A 107 8.49 1.50 -4.74
N ALA A 108 8.30 2.42 -3.78
CA ALA A 108 9.33 3.34 -3.34
C ALA A 108 10.52 2.61 -2.72
N PHE A 109 10.28 1.58 -1.92
CA PHE A 109 11.35 0.74 -1.35
C PHE A 109 12.06 -0.11 -2.42
N THR A 110 11.32 -0.69 -3.37
CA THR A 110 11.90 -1.47 -4.46
C THR A 110 12.81 -0.62 -5.34
N LEU A 111 12.41 0.63 -5.61
CA LEU A 111 13.18 1.56 -6.45
C LEU A 111 14.19 2.40 -5.65
N ASN A 112 14.24 2.24 -4.33
CA ASN A 112 15.02 3.07 -3.42
C ASN A 112 14.78 4.59 -3.64
N ASN A 113 13.53 4.96 -3.83
CA ASN A 113 13.10 6.33 -4.14
C ASN A 113 12.16 6.85 -3.04
N PHE A 114 12.66 7.04 -1.85
CA PHE A 114 11.98 7.66 -0.73
C PHE A 114 12.90 8.65 -0.01
N HIS A 115 12.31 9.61 0.69
CA HIS A 115 13.07 10.59 1.46
C HIS A 115 13.55 9.99 2.78
N GLU A 116 14.78 10.29 3.15
CA GLU A 116 15.30 10.08 4.50
C GLU A 116 15.58 11.44 5.16
N PRO A 117 14.92 11.72 6.30
CA PRO A 117 13.90 10.91 7.00
C PRO A 117 12.59 10.78 6.20
N ILE A 118 11.83 9.70 6.45
CA ILE A 118 10.54 9.44 5.79
C ILE A 118 9.59 10.61 6.06
N GLN A 119 8.97 11.10 4.99
CA GLN A 119 8.03 12.21 5.04
C GLN A 119 6.62 11.78 4.67
N ILE A 120 5.64 12.29 5.40
CA ILE A 120 4.23 12.04 5.12
C ILE A 120 3.79 12.76 3.83
N LYS A 121 3.10 12.04 2.94
CA LYS A 121 2.51 12.65 1.74
C LYS A 121 1.38 13.62 2.11
N PRO A 122 1.15 14.71 1.34
CA PRO A 122 0.08 15.67 1.64
C PRO A 122 -1.31 15.04 1.76
N ARG A 123 -1.62 14.01 0.96
CA ARG A 123 -2.87 13.24 1.06
C ARG A 123 -2.97 12.53 2.41
N ASN A 124 -1.93 11.82 2.82
CA ASN A 124 -1.93 11.08 4.08
C ASN A 124 -1.99 12.03 5.29
N ARG A 125 -1.37 13.20 5.19
CA ARG A 125 -1.48 14.25 6.22
C ARG A 125 -2.92 14.71 6.41
N ARG A 126 -3.69 14.88 5.33
CA ARG A 126 -5.14 15.19 5.44
C ARG A 126 -5.93 14.05 6.07
N VAL A 127 -5.58 12.80 5.78
CA VAL A 127 -6.18 11.63 6.43
C VAL A 127 -5.93 11.67 7.93
N THR A 128 -4.68 11.87 8.36
CA THR A 128 -4.32 11.96 9.78
C THR A 128 -5.04 13.13 10.46
N GLN A 129 -5.14 14.29 9.80
CA GLN A 129 -5.90 15.42 10.31
C GLN A 129 -7.39 15.07 10.52
N GLY A 130 -8.01 14.39 9.56
CA GLY A 130 -9.40 13.93 9.70
C GLY A 130 -9.58 12.89 10.80
N ALA A 131 -8.58 12.03 11.02
CA ALA A 131 -8.59 11.04 12.09
C ALA A 131 -8.54 11.69 13.48
N CYS A 132 -7.78 12.77 13.63
CA CYS A 132 -7.79 13.57 14.88
C CYS A 132 -9.19 14.11 15.18
N LEU A 133 -9.82 14.71 14.18
CA LEU A 133 -11.16 15.28 14.32
C LEU A 133 -12.22 14.22 14.59
N TYR A 134 -12.09 13.02 14.02
CA TYR A 134 -13.03 11.93 14.25
C TYR A 134 -13.19 11.59 15.74
N CYS A 135 -12.11 11.65 16.53
CA CYS A 135 -12.14 11.36 17.95
C CYS A 135 -12.28 12.61 18.82
N HIS A 136 -11.81 13.77 18.36
CA HIS A 136 -11.71 15.01 19.14
C HIS A 136 -12.65 16.11 18.69
N GLU A 137 -13.60 15.84 17.80
CA GLU A 137 -14.49 16.86 17.21
C GLU A 137 -15.24 17.66 18.28
N ASP A 138 -15.90 16.98 19.22
CA ASP A 138 -16.69 17.64 20.27
C ASP A 138 -15.84 18.57 21.14
N PHE A 139 -14.62 18.15 21.47
CA PHE A 139 -13.69 18.94 22.27
C PHE A 139 -13.19 20.18 21.51
N VAL A 140 -12.85 19.98 20.24
CA VAL A 140 -12.33 21.04 19.37
C VAL A 140 -13.40 22.09 19.09
N HIS A 141 -14.66 21.70 18.84
CA HIS A 141 -15.77 22.63 18.63
C HIS A 141 -16.07 23.52 19.84
N GLN A 142 -15.80 23.04 21.06
CA GLN A 142 -15.98 23.85 22.26
C GLN A 142 -14.86 24.92 22.44
N MET A 143 -13.69 24.65 21.86
CA MET A 143 -12.52 25.55 22.03
C MET A 143 -12.36 26.59 20.92
N LEU A 144 -12.85 26.27 19.72
CA LEU A 144 -12.62 27.08 18.53
C LEU A 144 -13.95 27.68 18.03
N PRO A 145 -14.02 29.01 17.84
CA PRO A 145 -15.20 29.65 17.24
C PRO A 145 -15.43 29.09 15.82
N ALA A 146 -16.69 28.75 15.49
CA ALA A 146 -17.09 28.17 14.21
C ALA A 146 -16.77 29.03 12.98
N GLU A 147 -16.41 30.31 13.17
CA GLU A 147 -16.17 31.27 12.09
C GLU A 147 -14.73 31.32 11.58
N GLN A 148 -13.78 30.63 12.22
CA GLN A 148 -12.39 30.65 11.78
C GLN A 148 -12.13 29.44 10.90
N GLY A 149 -12.05 29.68 9.59
CA GLY A 149 -11.92 28.67 8.54
C GLY A 149 -10.88 27.60 8.83
N GLY A 150 -11.10 26.42 8.27
CA GLY A 150 -10.39 25.15 8.53
C GLY A 150 -8.86 25.12 8.46
N ASP A 151 -8.21 26.20 8.07
CA ASP A 151 -6.73 26.30 8.04
C ASP A 151 -6.10 26.49 9.44
N MET A 152 -6.88 27.00 10.42
CA MET A 152 -6.41 27.14 11.80
C MET A 152 -6.32 25.82 12.57
N LEU A 153 -6.99 24.77 12.09
CA LEU A 153 -7.07 23.45 12.73
C LEU A 153 -6.01 22.49 12.20
N ASN A 154 -4.77 22.89 12.04
CA ASN A 154 -3.72 21.95 11.67
C ASN A 154 -3.17 21.25 12.94
N CYS A 155 -3.91 20.26 13.44
CA CYS A 155 -3.58 19.52 14.66
C CYS A 155 -2.18 18.91 14.58
N VAL A 156 -1.85 18.29 13.45
CA VAL A 156 -0.56 17.63 13.21
C VAL A 156 0.63 18.61 13.26
N LYS A 157 0.41 19.90 13.02
CA LYS A 157 1.47 20.91 13.08
C LYS A 157 1.92 21.20 14.51
N CYS A 158 0.97 21.25 15.45
CA CYS A 158 1.24 21.59 16.84
C CYS A 158 1.37 20.33 17.73
N HIS A 159 0.74 19.22 17.33
CA HIS A 159 0.69 17.96 18.06
C HIS A 159 1.38 16.84 17.28
N ALA A 160 2.57 17.11 16.73
CA ALA A 160 3.27 16.18 15.84
C ALA A 160 3.81 14.91 16.56
N ASP A 161 3.92 14.94 17.88
CA ASP A 161 4.54 13.91 18.72
C ASP A 161 3.56 13.04 19.51
N VAL A 162 2.26 13.24 19.34
CA VAL A 162 1.24 12.51 20.13
C VAL A 162 1.18 11.02 19.84
N GLY A 163 1.58 10.58 18.64
CA GLY A 163 1.64 9.17 18.26
C GLY A 163 3.07 8.65 18.20
N HIS A 164 3.92 9.37 17.53
CA HIS A 164 5.36 9.14 17.43
C HIS A 164 6.03 10.46 17.06
N ALA A 165 7.26 10.68 17.48
CA ALA A 165 7.95 11.91 17.14
C ALA A 165 8.06 12.06 15.61
N GLY A 166 7.59 13.20 15.10
CA GLY A 166 7.93 13.62 13.74
C GLY A 166 9.43 13.89 13.71
N ARG A 167 10.16 13.22 12.82
CA ARG A 167 11.56 13.65 12.60
C ARG A 167 11.52 15.00 11.88
N PRO A 168 12.30 15.97 12.35
CA PRO A 168 12.37 17.30 11.75
C PRO A 168 12.91 17.25 10.31
#